data_747024a68e54a0a0b94d3cb0b4646c73
#
_entry.id   747024a68e54a0a0b94d3cb0b4646c73
#
_cell.length_a   1.000
_cell.length_b   1.000
_cell.length_c   1.000
_cell.angle_alpha   90.00
_cell.angle_beta   90.00
_cell.angle_gamma   90.00
#
_symmetry.space_group_name_H-M   'P 1'
#
loop_
_entity.id
_entity.type
_entity.pdbx_description
1 polymer ?
#
loop_
_entity_poly.entity_id
_entity_poly.type
_entity_poly.pdbx_seq_one_letter_code
_entity_poly.pdbx_strand_id
1 'polypeptide(L)'
;MSQYKMSRQSKQFGSYKNCFHRLFYRLKPSLEKYEQLVLKGRVLRPHYAYALLSAAKEAVLLGYQKISVVEFGCAGGSGLIDLEYISHEISQVLDIQFEIFGFDTGGGMPTSTDYRDLLYMWSEGEYKMDKGKLQKKLHHANLVIGDVKDTVPSFFNKFNPAHLGVILIDVDYYTSTKNCLKILDHDSSLYMPRVFVYLDDTFGTSKFTGELLAVNEYNQSNEKRKISIQSLLAEKNVLNVEELDFFRKEVLSLALL
;
A
#
# COMPACT_ATOMS: atom_id res chain seq x y z
N MET A 1 20.33 -18.31 16.73
CA MET A 1 19.08 -19.01 17.12
C MET A 1 18.28 -18.07 18.00
N SER A 2 17.36 -17.34 17.45
CA SER A 2 16.31 -16.66 18.23
C SER A 2 15.09 -16.59 17.31
N GLN A 3 14.14 -17.48 17.56
CA GLN A 3 12.81 -17.39 16.94
C GLN A 3 12.11 -16.15 17.53
N TYR A 4 12.06 -15.08 16.78
CA TYR A 4 11.18 -13.98 17.07
C TYR A 4 9.74 -14.47 16.84
N LYS A 5 9.05 -14.78 17.94
CA LYS A 5 7.66 -15.23 17.95
C LYS A 5 6.73 -14.12 17.46
N MET A 6 6.42 -14.11 16.19
CA MET A 6 5.21 -13.50 15.64
C MET A 6 3.99 -14.28 16.12
N SER A 7 3.52 -14.11 17.34
CA SER A 7 2.41 -14.94 17.80
C SER A 7 1.52 -14.36 18.87
N ARG A 8 1.14 -13.11 18.83
CA ARG A 8 -0.05 -12.69 19.62
C ARG A 8 -0.90 -11.63 18.93
N GLN A 9 -0.36 -10.82 18.03
CA GLN A 9 -1.14 -9.77 17.38
C GLN A 9 -2.15 -10.30 16.36
N SER A 10 -1.84 -11.35 15.59
CA SER A 10 -2.75 -11.87 14.55
C SER A 10 -4.06 -12.47 15.10
N LYS A 11 -4.07 -13.00 16.33
CA LYS A 11 -5.30 -13.55 16.95
C LYS A 11 -6.21 -12.47 17.53
N GLN A 12 -5.64 -11.34 17.98
CA GLN A 12 -6.42 -10.24 18.51
C GLN A 12 -7.10 -9.44 17.38
N PHE A 13 -6.42 -9.28 16.23
CA PHE A 13 -6.98 -8.61 15.04
C PHE A 13 -8.21 -9.33 14.44
N GLY A 14 -8.26 -10.64 14.44
CA GLY A 14 -9.42 -11.39 13.91
C GLY A 14 -10.72 -11.14 14.66
N SER A 15 -10.67 -10.84 15.95
CA SER A 15 -11.84 -10.53 16.79
C SER A 15 -12.32 -9.09 16.59
N TYR A 16 -11.40 -8.14 16.37
CA TYR A 16 -11.73 -6.73 16.09
C TYR A 16 -12.34 -6.54 14.69
N LYS A 17 -11.88 -7.30 13.68
CA LYS A 17 -12.45 -7.27 12.32
C LYS A 17 -13.97 -7.44 12.33
N ASN A 18 -14.48 -8.42 13.07
CA ASN A 18 -15.93 -8.70 13.13
C ASN A 18 -16.74 -7.67 13.93
N CYS A 19 -16.17 -7.10 14.97
CA CYS A 19 -16.91 -6.15 15.82
C CYS A 19 -16.97 -4.75 15.19
N PHE A 20 -15.84 -4.27 14.66
CA PHE A 20 -15.74 -2.94 14.06
C PHE A 20 -16.53 -2.86 12.75
N HIS A 21 -16.41 -3.87 11.90
CA HIS A 21 -17.17 -3.99 10.67
C HIS A 21 -18.69 -3.97 10.92
N ARG A 22 -19.18 -4.73 11.93
CA ARG A 22 -20.60 -4.70 12.34
C ARG A 22 -21.05 -3.34 12.85
N LEU A 23 -20.17 -2.62 13.57
CA LEU A 23 -20.49 -1.29 14.10
C LEU A 23 -20.49 -0.23 12.99
N PHE A 24 -19.57 -0.32 12.02
CA PHE A 24 -19.50 0.57 10.87
C PHE A 24 -20.79 0.49 10.03
N TYR A 25 -21.22 -0.72 9.67
CA TYR A 25 -22.46 -0.91 8.91
C TYR A 25 -23.71 -0.44 9.66
N ARG A 26 -23.68 -0.46 10.98
CA ARG A 26 -24.83 -0.06 11.79
C ARG A 26 -24.98 1.46 11.96
N LEU A 27 -23.89 2.23 11.87
CA LEU A 27 -23.85 3.65 12.22
C LEU A 27 -23.52 4.60 11.07
N LYS A 28 -23.02 4.10 9.90
CA LYS A 28 -22.54 4.91 8.78
C LYS A 28 -21.90 6.21 9.28
N PRO A 29 -20.61 6.19 9.70
CA PRO A 29 -19.98 7.38 10.27
C PRO A 29 -19.95 8.51 9.23
N SER A 30 -19.95 9.76 9.69
CA SER A 30 -19.60 10.87 8.81
C SER A 30 -18.13 10.77 8.36
N LEU A 31 -17.78 11.48 7.29
CA LEU A 31 -16.40 11.54 6.81
C LEU A 31 -15.44 11.96 7.92
N GLU A 32 -15.77 13.01 8.68
CA GLU A 32 -14.93 13.52 9.77
C GLU A 32 -14.72 12.47 10.87
N LYS A 33 -15.77 11.71 11.19
CA LYS A 33 -15.67 10.64 12.18
C LYS A 33 -14.80 9.49 11.67
N TYR A 34 -14.93 9.11 10.41
CA TYR A 34 -14.09 8.08 9.80
C TYR A 34 -12.62 8.51 9.76
N GLU A 35 -12.35 9.76 9.37
CA GLU A 35 -11.01 10.35 9.39
C GLU A 35 -10.39 10.30 10.80
N GLN A 36 -11.13 10.66 11.83
CA GLN A 36 -10.68 10.55 13.22
C GLN A 36 -10.38 9.10 13.64
N LEU A 37 -11.13 8.13 13.14
CA LEU A 37 -10.86 6.71 13.41
C LEU A 37 -9.57 6.25 12.72
N VAL A 38 -9.34 6.69 11.48
CA VAL A 38 -8.10 6.41 10.74
C VAL A 38 -6.91 7.01 11.48
N LEU A 39 -6.97 8.30 11.84
CA LEU A 39 -5.89 9.01 12.55
C LEU A 39 -5.58 8.42 13.93
N LYS A 40 -6.56 7.79 14.58
CA LYS A 40 -6.39 7.11 15.88
C LYS A 40 -6.02 5.63 15.75
N GLY A 41 -5.75 5.14 14.55
CA GLY A 41 -5.44 3.74 14.34
C GLY A 41 -6.59 2.77 14.63
N ARG A 42 -7.84 3.24 14.64
CA ARG A 42 -9.03 2.45 15.02
C ARG A 42 -9.81 1.90 13.83
N VAL A 43 -9.13 1.69 12.70
CA VAL A 43 -9.65 1.06 11.49
C VAL A 43 -8.79 -0.13 11.10
N LEU A 44 -9.22 -0.89 10.12
CA LEU A 44 -8.44 -1.96 9.54
C LEU A 44 -7.24 -1.36 8.78
N ARG A 45 -6.00 -1.89 8.99
CA ARG A 45 -4.75 -1.41 8.36
C ARG A 45 -4.73 0.12 8.23
N PRO A 46 -4.61 0.87 9.31
CA PRO A 46 -4.80 2.32 9.29
C PRO A 46 -3.85 3.07 8.36
N HIS A 47 -2.64 2.54 8.10
CA HIS A 47 -1.70 3.08 7.12
C HIS A 47 -2.25 2.97 5.68
N TYR A 48 -2.87 1.83 5.31
CA TYR A 48 -3.58 1.67 4.04
C TYR A 48 -4.81 2.59 3.99
N ALA A 49 -5.61 2.59 5.06
CA ALA A 49 -6.79 3.43 5.15
C ALA A 49 -6.45 4.93 5.04
N TYR A 50 -5.33 5.36 5.61
CA TYR A 50 -4.85 6.74 5.51
C TYR A 50 -4.50 7.10 4.06
N ALA A 51 -3.72 6.25 3.36
CA ALA A 51 -3.34 6.49 1.98
C ALA A 51 -4.58 6.54 1.07
N LEU A 52 -5.50 5.57 1.18
CA LEU A 52 -6.72 5.51 0.40
C LEU A 52 -7.64 6.70 0.68
N LEU A 53 -7.87 7.03 1.95
CA LEU A 53 -8.74 8.15 2.34
C LEU A 53 -8.19 9.48 1.85
N SER A 54 -6.86 9.68 1.95
CA SER A 54 -6.21 10.90 1.47
C SER A 54 -6.36 11.05 -0.04
N ALA A 55 -6.10 9.98 -0.80
CA ALA A 55 -6.29 9.96 -2.25
C ALA A 55 -7.76 10.17 -2.63
N ALA A 56 -8.70 9.53 -1.92
CA ALA A 56 -10.13 9.66 -2.17
C ALA A 56 -10.63 11.09 -1.96
N LYS A 57 -10.21 11.75 -0.87
CA LYS A 57 -10.58 13.15 -0.59
C LYS A 57 -10.09 14.08 -1.71
N GLU A 58 -8.85 13.90 -2.15
CA GLU A 58 -8.28 14.68 -3.25
C GLU A 58 -8.97 14.36 -4.58
N ALA A 59 -9.27 13.09 -4.86
CA ALA A 59 -9.99 12.67 -6.05
C ALA A 59 -11.38 13.32 -6.16
N VAL A 60 -12.16 13.28 -5.09
CA VAL A 60 -13.49 13.91 -5.05
C VAL A 60 -13.38 15.42 -5.25
N LEU A 61 -12.40 16.08 -4.60
CA LEU A 61 -12.16 17.52 -4.77
C LEU A 61 -11.83 17.88 -6.23
N LEU A 62 -11.12 17.02 -6.94
CA LEU A 62 -10.72 17.19 -8.34
C LEU A 62 -11.77 16.67 -9.34
N GLY A 63 -12.91 16.13 -8.88
CA GLY A 63 -14.00 15.65 -9.72
C GLY A 63 -13.84 14.25 -10.27
N TYR A 64 -12.88 13.46 -9.79
CA TYR A 64 -12.78 12.05 -10.13
C TYR A 64 -13.87 11.23 -9.44
N GLN A 65 -14.49 10.33 -10.17
CA GLN A 65 -15.50 9.39 -9.64
C GLN A 65 -14.89 8.03 -9.30
N LYS A 66 -13.73 7.72 -9.87
CA LYS A 66 -13.01 6.47 -9.67
C LYS A 66 -11.51 6.68 -9.76
N ILE A 67 -10.77 6.01 -8.89
CA ILE A 67 -9.29 5.95 -8.92
C ILE A 67 -8.81 4.51 -8.83
N SER A 68 -7.61 4.24 -9.28
CA SER A 68 -6.98 2.93 -9.09
C SER A 68 -5.99 2.91 -7.92
N VAL A 69 -5.88 1.73 -7.33
CA VAL A 69 -4.98 1.39 -6.22
C VAL A 69 -4.17 0.17 -6.60
N VAL A 70 -2.88 0.22 -6.40
CA VAL A 70 -1.96 -0.89 -6.66
C VAL A 70 -1.28 -1.31 -5.37
N GLU A 71 -1.30 -2.61 -5.06
CA GLU A 71 -0.50 -3.26 -4.01
C GLU A 71 0.55 -4.14 -4.68
N PHE A 72 1.82 -3.91 -4.38
CA PHE A 72 2.94 -4.75 -4.77
C PHE A 72 3.37 -5.61 -3.58
N GLY A 73 3.39 -6.95 -3.77
CA GLY A 73 3.63 -7.90 -2.71
C GLY A 73 2.35 -8.25 -1.95
N CYS A 74 1.58 -9.20 -2.47
CA CYS A 74 0.31 -9.60 -1.86
C CYS A 74 0.45 -10.81 -0.92
N ALA A 75 1.48 -11.64 -1.13
CA ALA A 75 1.73 -12.86 -0.35
C ALA A 75 0.46 -13.72 -0.16
N GLY A 76 0.02 -13.95 1.08
CA GLY A 76 -1.22 -14.65 1.41
C GLY A 76 -2.51 -13.87 1.11
N GLY A 77 -2.41 -12.64 0.62
CA GLY A 77 -3.50 -11.78 0.19
C GLY A 77 -4.26 -11.06 1.31
N SER A 78 -3.71 -11.03 2.52
CA SER A 78 -4.41 -10.35 3.63
C SER A 78 -4.51 -8.84 3.40
N GLY A 79 -3.46 -8.21 2.83
CA GLY A 79 -3.46 -6.80 2.45
C GLY A 79 -4.53 -6.50 1.42
N LEU A 80 -4.54 -7.27 0.32
CA LEU A 80 -5.47 -7.09 -0.77
C LEU A 80 -6.95 -7.28 -0.36
N ILE A 81 -7.23 -8.26 0.52
CA ILE A 81 -8.57 -8.45 1.10
C ILE A 81 -8.94 -7.25 1.97
N ASP A 82 -8.01 -6.78 2.81
CA ASP A 82 -8.24 -5.63 3.68
C ASP A 82 -8.45 -4.35 2.84
N LEU A 83 -7.79 -4.21 1.68
CA LEU A 83 -8.03 -3.12 0.72
C LEU A 83 -9.46 -3.10 0.17
N GLU A 84 -10.05 -4.26 -0.14
CA GLU A 84 -11.46 -4.33 -0.57
C GLU A 84 -12.39 -3.79 0.52
N TYR A 85 -12.14 -4.14 1.79
CA TYR A 85 -12.94 -3.62 2.91
C TYR A 85 -12.75 -2.13 3.11
N ILE A 86 -11.51 -1.65 3.15
CA ILE A 86 -11.18 -0.23 3.35
C ILE A 86 -11.78 0.63 2.23
N SER A 87 -11.63 0.21 0.97
CA SER A 87 -12.18 0.91 -0.18
C SER A 87 -13.71 0.99 -0.11
N HIS A 88 -14.36 -0.11 0.30
CA HIS A 88 -15.80 -0.12 0.51
C HIS A 88 -16.22 0.84 1.64
N GLU A 89 -15.54 0.84 2.78
CA GLU A 89 -15.82 1.77 3.90
C GLU A 89 -15.68 3.24 3.46
N ILE A 90 -14.61 3.56 2.72
CA ILE A 90 -14.41 4.92 2.19
C ILE A 90 -15.50 5.30 1.20
N SER A 91 -15.91 4.39 0.32
CA SER A 91 -17.02 4.62 -0.63
C SER A 91 -18.39 4.82 0.05
N GLN A 92 -18.54 4.46 1.32
CA GLN A 92 -19.77 4.78 2.09
C GLN A 92 -19.78 6.21 2.65
N VAL A 93 -18.63 6.86 2.76
CA VAL A 93 -18.47 8.20 3.33
C VAL A 93 -18.07 9.25 2.30
N LEU A 94 -17.58 8.83 1.14
CA LEU A 94 -17.22 9.66 -0.01
C LEU A 94 -17.81 9.05 -1.28
N ASP A 95 -18.26 9.90 -2.20
CA ASP A 95 -18.75 9.45 -3.51
C ASP A 95 -17.57 9.17 -4.46
N ILE A 96 -16.91 8.04 -4.24
CA ILE A 96 -15.73 7.58 -4.99
C ILE A 96 -15.70 6.06 -5.10
N GLN A 97 -15.26 5.55 -6.23
CA GLN A 97 -15.04 4.13 -6.48
C GLN A 97 -13.54 3.83 -6.54
N PHE A 98 -13.17 2.58 -6.25
CA PHE A 98 -11.80 2.10 -6.32
C PHE A 98 -11.68 0.90 -7.26
N GLU A 99 -10.63 0.90 -8.05
CA GLU A 99 -10.19 -0.22 -8.87
C GLU A 99 -8.90 -0.76 -8.29
N ILE A 100 -8.91 -1.97 -7.76
CA ILE A 100 -7.81 -2.53 -6.94
C ILE A 100 -7.06 -3.57 -7.75
N PHE A 101 -5.72 -3.45 -7.75
CA PHE A 101 -4.81 -4.39 -8.39
C PHE A 101 -3.74 -4.85 -7.41
N GLY A 102 -3.58 -6.17 -7.26
CA GLY A 102 -2.53 -6.76 -6.47
C GLY A 102 -1.50 -7.46 -7.36
N PHE A 103 -0.24 -7.08 -7.24
CA PHE A 103 0.88 -7.66 -7.98
C PHE A 103 1.67 -8.60 -7.08
N ASP A 104 1.92 -9.81 -7.56
CA ASP A 104 2.71 -10.81 -6.84
C ASP A 104 3.26 -11.87 -7.79
N THR A 105 4.41 -12.42 -7.50
CA THR A 105 4.95 -13.56 -8.25
C THR A 105 4.08 -14.82 -8.11
N GLY A 106 3.41 -14.96 -6.98
CA GLY A 106 2.73 -16.18 -6.53
C GLY A 106 3.69 -17.25 -6.02
N GLY A 107 4.98 -17.12 -6.33
CA GLY A 107 6.03 -18.06 -5.94
C GLY A 107 6.69 -17.75 -4.60
N GLY A 108 6.39 -16.62 -4.01
CA GLY A 108 7.07 -16.08 -2.83
C GLY A 108 8.26 -15.21 -3.22
N MET A 109 9.14 -14.96 -2.25
CA MET A 109 10.34 -14.14 -2.44
C MET A 109 11.20 -14.64 -3.58
N PRO A 110 11.60 -13.77 -4.53
CA PRO A 110 12.46 -14.18 -5.64
C PRO A 110 13.88 -14.47 -5.17
N THR A 111 14.63 -15.22 -5.98
CA THR A 111 16.07 -15.35 -5.80
C THR A 111 16.72 -13.99 -6.05
N SER A 112 17.58 -13.56 -5.15
CA SER A 112 18.44 -12.38 -5.34
C SER A 112 19.88 -12.68 -5.03
N THR A 113 20.79 -11.96 -5.70
CA THR A 113 22.25 -11.94 -5.42
C THR A 113 22.72 -10.53 -5.10
N ASP A 114 21.81 -9.56 -5.05
CA ASP A 114 22.12 -8.17 -4.77
C ASP A 114 22.21 -7.94 -3.25
N TYR A 115 23.34 -7.47 -2.76
CA TYR A 115 23.55 -7.23 -1.34
C TYR A 115 22.59 -6.15 -0.77
N ARG A 116 22.05 -5.28 -1.63
CA ARG A 116 21.09 -4.23 -1.25
C ARG A 116 19.72 -4.76 -0.88
N ASP A 117 19.43 -6.01 -1.26
CA ASP A 117 18.22 -6.75 -0.89
C ASP A 117 18.29 -7.37 0.51
N LEU A 118 19.41 -7.18 1.25
CA LEU A 118 19.59 -7.69 2.61
C LEU A 118 19.32 -9.20 2.71
N LEU A 119 20.02 -9.99 1.91
CA LEU A 119 19.81 -11.44 1.68
C LEU A 119 19.81 -12.31 2.94
N TYR A 120 20.28 -11.80 4.07
CA TYR A 120 20.26 -12.48 5.35
C TYR A 120 18.91 -12.35 6.09
N MET A 121 18.02 -11.48 5.62
CA MET A 121 16.72 -11.21 6.26
C MET A 121 15.62 -12.11 5.72
N TRP A 122 15.65 -12.43 4.43
CA TRP A 122 14.60 -13.19 3.74
C TRP A 122 15.20 -14.34 2.93
N SER A 123 14.42 -15.43 2.81
CA SER A 123 14.80 -16.60 2.05
C SER A 123 13.96 -16.76 0.78
N GLU A 124 14.55 -17.27 -0.28
CA GLU A 124 13.84 -17.58 -1.51
C GLU A 124 12.60 -18.45 -1.24
N GLY A 125 11.49 -18.08 -1.84
CA GLY A 125 10.22 -18.80 -1.73
C GLY A 125 9.47 -18.58 -0.42
N GLU A 126 9.91 -17.69 0.47
CA GLU A 126 9.07 -17.25 1.58
C GLU A 126 7.82 -16.52 1.07
N TYR A 127 6.74 -16.52 1.86
CA TYR A 127 5.47 -15.84 1.54
C TYR A 127 4.76 -16.36 0.29
N LYS A 128 4.88 -17.63 -0.06
CA LYS A 128 4.15 -18.23 -1.20
C LYS A 128 2.67 -18.01 -1.11
N MET A 129 2.06 -17.65 -2.24
CA MET A 129 0.63 -17.44 -2.39
C MET A 129 -0.10 -18.75 -2.68
N ASP A 130 -1.17 -19.04 -1.95
CA ASP A 130 -2.22 -19.96 -2.40
C ASP A 130 -3.21 -19.19 -3.29
N LYS A 131 -2.86 -19.07 -4.57
CA LYS A 131 -3.66 -18.32 -5.56
C LYS A 131 -5.11 -18.76 -5.61
N GLY A 132 -5.36 -20.08 -5.57
CA GLY A 132 -6.73 -20.60 -5.66
C GLY A 132 -7.57 -20.26 -4.44
N LYS A 133 -6.97 -20.27 -3.25
CA LYS A 133 -7.62 -19.88 -2.00
C LYS A 133 -7.84 -18.36 -1.94
N LEU A 134 -6.86 -17.57 -2.38
CA LEU A 134 -6.98 -16.12 -2.41
C LEU A 134 -8.07 -15.67 -3.38
N GLN A 135 -8.08 -16.19 -4.60
CA GLN A 135 -9.05 -15.81 -5.63
C GLN A 135 -10.51 -16.07 -5.22
N LYS A 136 -10.76 -17.10 -4.40
CA LYS A 136 -12.10 -17.37 -3.83
C LYS A 136 -12.53 -16.36 -2.76
N LYS A 137 -11.60 -15.58 -2.20
CA LYS A 137 -11.86 -14.60 -1.15
C LYS A 137 -11.95 -13.17 -1.67
N LEU A 138 -11.36 -12.91 -2.84
CA LEU A 138 -11.43 -11.61 -3.49
C LEU A 138 -12.76 -11.45 -4.20
N HIS A 139 -13.36 -10.27 -4.10
CA HIS A 139 -14.63 -9.92 -4.71
C HIS A 139 -14.46 -8.94 -5.88
N HIS A 140 -13.55 -7.99 -5.75
CA HIS A 140 -13.39 -6.87 -6.69
C HIS A 140 -11.92 -6.62 -7.08
N ALA A 141 -10.95 -7.09 -6.31
CA ALA A 141 -9.55 -6.88 -6.61
C ALA A 141 -9.06 -7.80 -7.73
N ASN A 142 -8.24 -7.24 -8.60
CA ASN A 142 -7.61 -7.92 -9.72
C ASN A 142 -6.22 -8.42 -9.32
N LEU A 143 -5.97 -9.72 -9.49
CA LEU A 143 -4.67 -10.31 -9.22
C LEU A 143 -3.81 -10.32 -10.49
N VAL A 144 -2.65 -9.67 -10.43
CA VAL A 144 -1.65 -9.60 -11.50
C VAL A 144 -0.47 -10.48 -11.11
N ILE A 145 -0.47 -11.72 -11.61
CA ILE A 145 0.55 -12.71 -11.27
C ILE A 145 1.73 -12.64 -12.24
N GLY A 146 2.91 -12.53 -11.71
CA GLY A 146 4.19 -12.50 -12.42
C GLY A 146 5.21 -11.60 -11.72
N ASP A 147 6.46 -11.66 -12.20
CA ASP A 147 7.51 -10.75 -11.71
C ASP A 147 7.14 -9.30 -12.06
N VAL A 148 7.28 -8.40 -11.11
CA VAL A 148 6.96 -6.96 -11.29
C VAL A 148 7.76 -6.32 -12.42
N LYS A 149 8.99 -6.80 -12.70
CA LYS A 149 9.80 -6.31 -13.83
C LYS A 149 9.13 -6.55 -15.19
N ASP A 150 8.29 -7.60 -15.30
CA ASP A 150 7.62 -8.00 -16.54
C ASP A 150 6.18 -7.48 -16.58
N THR A 151 5.51 -7.40 -15.42
CA THR A 151 4.09 -7.05 -15.33
C THR A 151 3.84 -5.54 -15.29
N VAL A 152 4.69 -4.78 -14.62
CA VAL A 152 4.55 -3.32 -14.48
C VAL A 152 4.62 -2.58 -15.83
N PRO A 153 5.55 -2.87 -16.77
CA PRO A 153 5.62 -2.15 -18.04
C PRO A 153 4.37 -2.26 -18.91
N SER A 154 3.60 -3.34 -18.75
CA SER A 154 2.39 -3.59 -19.54
C SER A 154 1.08 -3.22 -18.83
N PHE A 155 1.14 -2.79 -17.58
CA PHE A 155 -0.02 -2.63 -16.71
C PHE A 155 -1.09 -1.72 -17.29
N PHE A 156 -0.75 -0.49 -17.60
CA PHE A 156 -1.72 0.49 -18.10
C PHE A 156 -2.31 0.09 -19.44
N ASN A 157 -1.50 -0.45 -20.34
CA ASN A 157 -1.99 -0.91 -21.65
C ASN A 157 -2.90 -2.13 -21.55
N LYS A 158 -2.62 -3.03 -20.60
CA LYS A 158 -3.35 -4.27 -20.45
C LYS A 158 -4.69 -4.10 -19.73
N PHE A 159 -4.72 -3.27 -18.70
CA PHE A 159 -5.89 -3.15 -17.82
C PHE A 159 -6.68 -1.86 -18.04
N ASN A 160 -6.08 -0.84 -18.67
CA ASN A 160 -6.68 0.48 -18.86
C ASN A 160 -7.38 0.98 -17.57
N PRO A 161 -6.65 1.00 -16.43
CA PRO A 161 -7.24 1.32 -15.14
C PRO A 161 -7.67 2.78 -15.06
N ALA A 162 -8.51 3.11 -14.09
CA ALA A 162 -8.75 4.48 -13.67
C ALA A 162 -7.42 5.17 -13.27
N HIS A 163 -7.42 6.50 -13.16
CA HIS A 163 -6.22 7.25 -12.76
C HIS A 163 -5.62 6.68 -11.47
N LEU A 164 -4.32 6.40 -11.51
CA LEU A 164 -3.62 5.82 -10.35
C LEU A 164 -3.50 6.87 -9.24
N GLY A 165 -4.08 6.57 -8.08
CA GLY A 165 -4.10 7.46 -6.93
C GLY A 165 -3.29 6.93 -5.73
N VAL A 166 -3.11 5.59 -5.63
CA VAL A 166 -2.42 4.98 -4.49
C VAL A 166 -1.51 3.84 -4.97
N ILE A 167 -0.31 3.81 -4.45
CA ILE A 167 0.66 2.72 -4.60
C ILE A 167 1.05 2.24 -3.20
N LEU A 168 0.93 0.94 -2.96
CA LEU A 168 1.36 0.30 -1.73
C LEU A 168 2.47 -0.68 -2.09
N ILE A 169 3.64 -0.53 -1.50
CA ILE A 169 4.83 -1.34 -1.75
C ILE A 169 5.15 -2.14 -0.49
N ASP A 170 5.17 -3.47 -0.63
CA ASP A 170 5.42 -4.45 0.43
C ASP A 170 6.15 -5.64 -0.23
N VAL A 171 7.36 -5.37 -0.74
CA VAL A 171 8.16 -6.33 -1.54
C VAL A 171 9.56 -6.57 -0.98
N ASP A 172 9.85 -5.97 0.19
CA ASP A 172 11.08 -6.11 0.98
C ASP A 172 12.37 -5.72 0.23
N TYR A 173 12.56 -6.22 -0.99
CA TYR A 173 13.79 -6.08 -1.75
C TYR A 173 13.94 -4.72 -2.44
N TYR A 174 15.14 -4.17 -2.40
CA TYR A 174 15.54 -3.01 -3.21
C TYR A 174 15.28 -3.24 -4.71
N THR A 175 15.70 -4.41 -5.22
CA THR A 175 15.55 -4.73 -6.66
C THR A 175 14.08 -4.82 -7.08
N SER A 176 13.24 -5.40 -6.25
CA SER A 176 11.79 -5.47 -6.47
C SER A 176 11.16 -4.08 -6.41
N THR A 177 11.46 -3.29 -5.38
CA THR A 177 10.96 -1.91 -5.22
C THR A 177 11.34 -1.04 -6.41
N LYS A 178 12.59 -1.13 -6.86
CA LYS A 178 13.05 -0.40 -8.05
C LYS A 178 12.24 -0.74 -9.31
N ASN A 179 11.83 -2.00 -9.47
CA ASN A 179 10.95 -2.41 -10.57
C ASN A 179 9.50 -1.95 -10.35
N CYS A 180 8.98 -1.96 -9.12
CA CYS A 180 7.67 -1.40 -8.79
C CYS A 180 7.58 0.09 -9.13
N LEU A 181 8.61 0.87 -8.79
CA LEU A 181 8.66 2.31 -9.06
C LEU A 181 8.61 2.68 -10.56
N LYS A 182 8.94 1.74 -11.47
CA LYS A 182 8.75 1.94 -12.91
C LYS A 182 7.29 2.17 -13.31
N ILE A 183 6.33 1.82 -12.45
CA ILE A 183 4.94 2.18 -12.68
C ILE A 183 4.75 3.70 -12.81
N LEU A 184 5.67 4.50 -12.30
CA LEU A 184 5.66 5.96 -12.36
C LEU A 184 6.34 6.53 -13.63
N ASP A 185 6.90 5.69 -14.51
CA ASP A 185 7.61 6.12 -15.72
C ASP A 185 6.68 6.33 -16.93
N HIS A 186 5.38 6.12 -16.77
CA HIS A 186 4.38 6.28 -17.82
C HIS A 186 3.91 7.74 -17.99
N ASP A 187 2.99 7.99 -18.92
CA ASP A 187 2.44 9.31 -19.19
C ASP A 187 1.69 9.88 -17.97
N SER A 188 1.83 11.18 -17.74
CA SER A 188 1.23 11.86 -16.58
C SER A 188 -0.29 11.82 -16.55
N SER A 189 -0.95 11.64 -17.70
CA SER A 189 -2.41 11.53 -17.80
C SER A 189 -2.98 10.25 -17.15
N LEU A 190 -2.12 9.28 -16.82
CA LEU A 190 -2.53 8.02 -16.20
C LEU A 190 -2.64 8.10 -14.67
N TYR A 191 -2.25 9.22 -14.09
CA TYR A 191 -2.20 9.40 -12.64
C TYR A 191 -3.11 10.54 -12.19
N MET A 192 -3.50 10.48 -10.92
CA MET A 192 -3.93 11.69 -10.22
C MET A 192 -2.78 12.71 -10.15
N PRO A 193 -3.04 14.00 -10.00
CA PRO A 193 -2.00 15.02 -9.83
C PRO A 193 -1.06 14.70 -8.65
N ARG A 194 -1.56 14.02 -7.63
CA ARG A 194 -0.79 13.46 -6.53
C ARG A 194 -1.11 11.98 -6.38
N VAL A 195 -0.07 11.14 -6.30
CA VAL A 195 -0.18 9.71 -5.98
C VAL A 195 0.36 9.49 -4.57
N PHE A 196 -0.44 8.82 -3.73
CA PHE A 196 -0.01 8.46 -2.38
C PHE A 196 0.75 7.14 -2.43
N VAL A 197 1.98 7.14 -1.91
CA VAL A 197 2.85 5.96 -1.89
C VAL A 197 3.05 5.52 -0.44
N TYR A 198 2.80 4.25 -0.16
CA TYR A 198 3.12 3.61 1.11
C TYR A 198 4.25 2.60 0.90
N LEU A 199 5.21 2.59 1.81
CA LEU A 199 6.30 1.61 1.87
C LEU A 199 6.21 0.86 3.20
N ASP A 200 6.23 -0.49 3.16
CA ASP A 200 6.10 -1.31 4.38
C ASP A 200 7.44 -1.45 5.13
N ASP A 201 8.53 -1.64 4.40
CA ASP A 201 9.84 -2.01 4.94
C ASP A 201 10.81 -0.83 5.08
N THR A 202 10.31 0.28 5.64
CA THR A 202 11.16 1.45 5.93
C THR A 202 11.82 1.38 7.30
N PHE A 203 11.27 0.57 8.21
CA PHE A 203 11.81 0.40 9.56
C PHE A 203 12.90 -0.68 9.60
N GLY A 204 14.06 -0.37 10.16
CA GLY A 204 15.20 -1.29 10.24
C GLY A 204 16.07 -1.32 8.98
N THR A 205 15.65 -0.63 7.91
CA THR A 205 16.45 -0.41 6.70
C THR A 205 17.08 0.98 6.73
N SER A 206 17.86 1.31 5.73
CA SER A 206 18.50 2.63 5.60
C SER A 206 18.32 3.17 4.19
N LYS A 207 18.58 4.46 4.01
CA LYS A 207 18.62 5.07 2.67
C LYS A 207 19.66 4.46 1.72
N PHE A 208 20.41 3.47 2.16
CA PHE A 208 21.45 2.76 1.40
C PHE A 208 21.10 1.29 1.09
N THR A 209 19.93 0.82 1.53
CA THR A 209 19.46 -0.57 1.35
C THR A 209 17.93 -0.61 1.22
N GLY A 210 17.40 -1.71 0.70
CA GLY A 210 15.96 -1.99 0.65
C GLY A 210 15.15 -0.92 -0.09
N GLU A 211 13.91 -0.75 0.33
CA GLU A 211 12.95 0.17 -0.29
C GLU A 211 13.41 1.63 -0.27
N LEU A 212 14.01 2.09 0.84
CA LEU A 212 14.46 3.48 0.97
C LEU A 212 15.58 3.82 -0.02
N LEU A 213 16.49 2.89 -0.32
CA LEU A 213 17.51 3.11 -1.36
C LEU A 213 16.85 3.25 -2.73
N ALA A 214 15.90 2.38 -3.06
CA ALA A 214 15.19 2.44 -4.35
C ALA A 214 14.48 3.79 -4.55
N VAL A 215 13.80 4.29 -3.53
CA VAL A 215 13.16 5.62 -3.54
C VAL A 215 14.19 6.73 -3.67
N ASN A 216 15.32 6.65 -2.97
CA ASN A 216 16.38 7.65 -3.06
C ASN A 216 16.96 7.73 -4.46
N GLU A 217 17.27 6.58 -5.08
CA GLU A 217 17.76 6.51 -6.46
C GLU A 217 16.71 7.01 -7.47
N TYR A 218 15.43 6.65 -7.29
CA TYR A 218 14.34 7.17 -8.09
C TYR A 218 14.31 8.70 -8.04
N ASN A 219 14.39 9.27 -6.84
CA ASN A 219 14.39 10.71 -6.63
C ASN A 219 15.62 11.42 -7.24
N GLN A 220 16.77 10.76 -7.26
CA GLN A 220 17.98 11.31 -7.89
C GLN A 220 17.90 11.29 -9.41
N SER A 221 17.33 10.24 -10.00
CA SER A 221 17.24 10.06 -11.45
C SER A 221 16.07 10.81 -12.12
N ASN A 222 15.05 11.19 -11.36
CA ASN A 222 13.89 11.90 -11.88
C ASN A 222 13.95 13.40 -11.54
N GLU A 223 13.77 14.26 -12.55
CA GLU A 223 13.74 15.71 -12.33
C GLU A 223 12.36 16.21 -11.92
N LYS A 224 11.30 15.64 -12.50
CA LYS A 224 9.93 16.15 -12.40
C LYS A 224 9.11 15.44 -11.33
N ARG A 225 9.29 14.13 -11.14
CA ARG A 225 8.50 13.32 -10.20
C ARG A 225 9.35 12.98 -9.00
N LYS A 226 8.91 13.35 -7.82
CA LYS A 226 9.64 13.11 -6.56
C LYS A 226 8.73 12.45 -5.55
N ILE A 227 9.26 11.51 -4.81
CA ILE A 227 8.60 10.87 -3.68
C ILE A 227 9.14 11.53 -2.42
N SER A 228 8.26 12.06 -1.58
CA SER A 228 8.64 12.72 -0.34
C SER A 228 7.71 12.32 0.81
N ILE A 229 8.23 12.38 2.02
CA ILE A 229 7.43 12.19 3.24
C ILE A 229 6.40 13.31 3.34
N GLN A 230 5.16 12.98 3.66
CA GLN A 230 4.12 13.97 3.86
C GLN A 230 4.36 14.74 5.16
N SER A 231 4.73 16.01 5.05
CA SER A 231 5.11 16.87 6.18
C SER A 231 4.02 17.05 7.24
N LEU A 232 2.74 16.97 6.86
CA LEU A 232 1.62 17.06 7.79
C LEU A 232 1.59 15.97 8.87
N LEU A 233 2.19 14.80 8.61
CA LEU A 233 2.34 13.76 9.61
C LEU A 233 3.50 14.05 10.58
N ALA A 234 4.53 14.74 10.09
CA ALA A 234 5.67 15.15 10.90
C ALA A 234 5.38 16.38 11.79
N GLU A 235 4.49 17.28 11.35
CA GLU A 235 4.19 18.53 12.06
C GLU A 235 3.10 18.40 13.13
N LYS A 236 2.24 17.40 13.05
CA LYS A 236 1.23 17.14 14.08
C LYS A 236 1.90 16.40 15.26
N ASN A 237 2.49 17.15 16.20
CA ASN A 237 2.81 16.72 17.57
C ASN A 237 1.56 16.22 18.37
N VAL A 238 0.61 15.57 17.71
CA VAL A 238 -0.70 15.18 18.26
C VAL A 238 -0.70 13.71 18.71
N LEU A 239 0.35 12.97 18.35
CA LEU A 239 0.40 11.53 18.60
C LEU A 239 1.31 11.25 19.82
N ASN A 240 0.78 10.52 20.80
CA ASN A 240 1.58 9.91 21.86
C ASN A 240 2.63 8.97 21.25
N VAL A 241 3.71 8.68 21.98
CA VAL A 241 4.80 7.81 21.50
C VAL A 241 4.29 6.43 21.04
N GLU A 242 3.22 5.92 21.65
CA GLU A 242 2.55 4.67 21.27
C GLU A 242 1.75 4.79 19.96
N GLU A 243 1.22 5.97 19.67
CA GLU A 243 0.55 6.28 18.40
C GLU A 243 1.55 6.54 17.27
N LEU A 244 2.76 7.04 17.60
CA LEU A 244 3.88 7.21 16.66
C LEU A 244 4.42 5.86 16.14
N ASP A 245 4.39 4.80 16.91
CA ASP A 245 4.78 3.45 16.46
C ASP A 245 3.87 2.96 15.34
N PHE A 246 2.63 3.40 15.34
CA PHE A 246 1.65 3.10 14.32
C PHE A 246 1.92 3.83 12.99
N PHE A 247 2.34 5.11 13.04
CA PHE A 247 2.67 5.92 11.86
C PHE A 247 4.16 5.88 11.47
N ARG A 248 4.99 5.10 12.13
CA ARG A 248 6.40 4.91 11.75
C ARG A 248 6.59 4.21 10.42
N LYS A 249 5.54 3.56 9.91
CA LYS A 249 5.45 3.17 8.51
C LYS A 249 5.08 4.42 7.71
N GLU A 250 6.06 5.00 7.05
CA GLU A 250 5.94 6.31 6.41
C GLU A 250 5.00 6.27 5.21
N VAL A 251 3.90 6.99 5.27
CA VAL A 251 3.09 7.26 4.08
C VAL A 251 3.77 8.37 3.29
N LEU A 252 4.36 7.99 2.17
CA LEU A 252 4.98 8.92 1.24
C LEU A 252 3.95 9.43 0.24
N SER A 253 4.10 10.67 -0.21
CA SER A 253 3.27 11.21 -1.28
C SER A 253 4.14 11.62 -2.47
N LEU A 254 3.68 11.28 -3.67
CA LEU A 254 4.25 11.72 -4.92
C LEU A 254 3.47 12.94 -5.41
N ALA A 255 4.13 14.08 -5.56
CA ALA A 255 3.58 15.22 -6.30
C ALA A 255 4.01 15.10 -7.77
N LEU A 256 3.05 15.00 -8.68
CA LEU A 256 3.27 15.16 -10.11
C LEU A 256 3.13 16.65 -10.42
N LEU A 257 4.23 17.28 -10.79
CA LEU A 257 4.25 18.66 -11.29
C LEU A 257 4.10 18.68 -12.81
#